data_2a637b4a074e4eb346306fcc9e9be6c7
#
_entry.id   2a637b4a074e4eb346306fcc9e9be6c7
#
_cell.length_a   1.000
_cell.length_b   1.000
_cell.length_c   1.000
_cell.angle_alpha   90.00
_cell.angle_beta   90.00
_cell.angle_gamma   90.00
#
_symmetry.space_group_name_H-M   'P 1'
#
loop_
_entity.id
_entity.type
_entity.pdbx_description
1 polymer ?
#
loop_
_entity_poly.entity_id
_entity_poly.type
_entity_poly.pdbx_seq_one_letter_code
_entity_poly.pdbx_strand_id
1 'polypeptide(L)'
;MSYQKVALRLALILTLFASASLFIAAQDSQDPSNKPRNVKPELKKAYKDWLDKDVTYIITDEERKAFKKLATDDERERFIEEFWRRRDPDPDTDENEFKEEYYERIAYANEHFASGIPGWKSDRGRIWIMYGKPET
;
A
#
# COMPACT_ATOMS: atom_id res chain seq x y z
N MET A 1 -33.98 -56.69 36.43
CA MET A 1 -34.59 -55.35 36.63
C MET A 1 -33.57 -54.20 36.56
N SER A 2 -32.41 -54.39 36.01
CA SER A 2 -31.37 -53.34 36.03
C SER A 2 -31.08 -52.69 34.65
N TYR A 3 -31.35 -53.37 33.58
CA TYR A 3 -30.99 -52.88 32.25
C TYR A 3 -31.92 -51.80 31.65
N GLN A 4 -33.19 -51.81 32.03
CA GLN A 4 -34.18 -50.82 31.52
C GLN A 4 -33.94 -49.41 32.10
N LYS A 5 -33.40 -49.30 33.29
CA LYS A 5 -33.14 -48.01 33.91
C LYS A 5 -31.88 -47.35 33.39
N VAL A 6 -30.92 -48.15 32.88
CA VAL A 6 -29.68 -47.65 32.26
C VAL A 6 -29.94 -47.19 30.84
N ALA A 7 -30.77 -47.91 30.08
CA ALA A 7 -31.13 -47.52 28.70
C ALA A 7 -31.94 -46.21 28.66
N LEU A 8 -32.78 -45.96 29.64
CA LEU A 8 -33.58 -44.72 29.72
C LEU A 8 -32.75 -43.49 30.07
N ARG A 9 -31.66 -43.69 30.85
CA ARG A 9 -30.75 -42.60 31.20
C ARG A 9 -29.75 -42.26 30.10
N LEU A 10 -29.40 -43.23 29.25
CA LEU A 10 -28.54 -43.00 28.09
C LEU A 10 -29.32 -42.31 26.95
N ALA A 11 -30.61 -42.58 26.80
CA ALA A 11 -31.45 -41.91 25.81
C ALA A 11 -31.70 -40.41 26.13
N LEU A 12 -31.69 -40.06 27.44
CA LEU A 12 -31.95 -38.67 27.85
C LEU A 12 -30.69 -37.77 27.73
N ILE A 13 -29.48 -38.37 27.67
CA ILE A 13 -28.23 -37.63 27.52
C ILE A 13 -27.96 -37.35 26.04
N LEU A 14 -28.49 -38.18 25.10
CA LEU A 14 -28.24 -38.03 23.69
C LEU A 14 -29.13 -36.93 23.03
N THR A 15 -30.21 -36.53 23.66
CA THR A 15 -31.11 -35.49 23.15
C THR A 15 -30.71 -34.05 23.55
N LEU A 16 -29.76 -33.90 24.45
CA LEU A 16 -29.31 -32.57 24.89
C LEU A 16 -28.13 -32.00 24.11
N PHE A 17 -27.52 -32.80 23.19
CA PHE A 17 -26.39 -32.39 22.39
C PHE A 17 -26.75 -31.95 20.95
N ALA A 18 -28.03 -32.03 20.56
CA ALA A 18 -28.46 -31.71 19.21
C ALA A 18 -28.97 -30.28 18.99
N SER A 19 -28.94 -29.42 19.98
CA SER A 19 -29.48 -28.06 19.88
C SER A 19 -28.47 -26.92 20.06
N ALA A 20 -27.15 -27.22 20.05
CA ALA A 20 -26.10 -26.21 20.17
C ALA A 20 -25.35 -25.91 18.84
N SER A 21 -25.88 -26.30 17.71
CA SER A 21 -25.18 -26.17 16.39
C SER A 21 -25.86 -25.24 15.41
N LEU A 22 -26.52 -24.18 15.86
CA LEU A 22 -27.11 -23.21 14.92
C LEU A 22 -27.11 -21.79 15.49
N PHE A 23 -25.95 -21.30 15.95
CA PHE A 23 -25.69 -19.86 16.11
C PHE A 23 -24.21 -19.58 15.95
N ILE A 24 -23.60 -20.02 14.85
CA ILE A 24 -22.51 -19.26 14.26
C ILE A 24 -23.17 -18.36 13.23
N ALA A 25 -23.96 -17.42 13.73
CA ALA A 25 -24.27 -16.24 12.95
C ALA A 25 -22.93 -15.56 12.67
N ALA A 26 -22.67 -15.32 11.41
CA ALA A 26 -21.65 -14.48 10.90
C ALA A 26 -21.48 -13.25 11.81
N GLN A 27 -20.53 -13.29 12.72
CA GLN A 27 -19.91 -12.09 13.20
C GLN A 27 -19.07 -11.63 12.01
N ASP A 28 -19.71 -10.83 11.17
CA ASP A 28 -19.05 -9.88 10.32
C ASP A 28 -18.16 -9.08 11.27
N SER A 29 -16.91 -9.53 11.37
CA SER A 29 -15.85 -8.79 12.07
C SER A 29 -15.63 -7.54 11.26
N GLN A 30 -16.49 -6.56 11.48
CA GLN A 30 -16.18 -5.18 11.13
C GLN A 30 -14.97 -4.83 12.00
N ASP A 31 -13.79 -5.10 11.45
CA ASP A 31 -12.54 -4.57 11.99
C ASP A 31 -12.72 -3.05 12.10
N PRO A 32 -12.77 -2.48 13.32
CA PRO A 32 -12.96 -1.05 13.50
C PRO A 32 -11.80 -0.24 12.92
N SER A 33 -10.72 -0.90 12.46
CA SER A 33 -9.58 -0.26 11.79
C SER A 33 -9.88 0.11 10.32
N ASN A 34 -10.91 -0.45 9.71
CA ASN A 34 -11.28 -0.22 8.31
C ASN A 34 -12.28 0.94 8.10
N LYS A 35 -12.47 1.77 9.11
CA LYS A 35 -13.21 3.02 8.94
C LYS A 35 -12.34 3.98 8.13
N PRO A 36 -12.81 4.50 6.98
CA PRO A 36 -12.04 5.46 6.21
C PRO A 36 -11.69 6.63 7.13
N ARG A 37 -10.45 6.70 7.58
CA ARG A 37 -9.95 7.86 8.31
C ARG A 37 -10.09 9.05 7.39
N ASN A 38 -10.69 10.11 7.92
CA ASN A 38 -10.79 11.36 7.18
C ASN A 38 -9.37 11.89 6.98
N VAL A 39 -8.80 11.58 5.82
CA VAL A 39 -7.42 11.90 5.48
C VAL A 39 -7.27 13.41 5.52
N LYS A 40 -6.28 13.90 6.27
CA LYS A 40 -5.96 15.33 6.31
C LYS A 40 -5.71 15.83 4.89
N PRO A 41 -6.21 17.01 4.51
CA PRO A 41 -6.04 17.55 3.15
C PRO A 41 -4.59 17.61 2.69
N GLU A 42 -3.65 17.84 3.63
CA GLU A 42 -2.20 17.87 3.38
C GLU A 42 -1.65 16.51 2.94
N LEU A 43 -2.11 15.42 3.60
CA LEU A 43 -1.70 14.06 3.22
C LEU A 43 -2.24 13.67 1.84
N LYS A 44 -3.49 14.02 1.53
CA LYS A 44 -4.05 13.82 0.17
C LYS A 44 -3.23 14.53 -0.89
N LYS A 45 -2.79 15.76 -0.58
CA LYS A 45 -1.93 16.52 -1.48
C LYS A 45 -0.56 15.87 -1.62
N ALA A 46 0.05 15.41 -0.54
CA ALA A 46 1.36 14.74 -0.56
C ALA A 46 1.35 13.49 -1.43
N TYR A 47 0.35 12.62 -1.30
CA TYR A 47 0.22 11.42 -2.13
C TYR A 47 -0.04 11.74 -3.61
N LYS A 48 -0.83 12.79 -3.86
CA LYS A 48 -1.04 13.27 -5.22
C LYS A 48 0.24 13.84 -5.83
N ASP A 49 0.98 14.64 -5.08
CA ASP A 49 2.25 15.21 -5.53
C ASP A 49 3.29 14.12 -5.77
N TRP A 50 3.39 13.11 -4.89
CA TRP A 50 4.23 11.96 -5.12
C TRP A 50 3.91 11.26 -6.44
N LEU A 51 2.63 10.95 -6.69
CA LEU A 51 2.20 10.25 -7.90
C LEU A 51 2.41 11.05 -9.18
N ASP A 52 2.08 12.35 -9.15
CA ASP A 52 1.98 13.20 -10.34
C ASP A 52 3.26 14.01 -10.62
N LYS A 53 4.16 14.13 -9.62
CA LYS A 53 5.42 14.88 -9.74
C LYS A 53 6.62 13.99 -9.48
N ASP A 54 6.71 13.42 -8.27
CA ASP A 54 7.94 12.78 -7.83
C ASP A 54 8.28 11.55 -8.67
N VAL A 55 7.33 10.64 -8.88
CA VAL A 55 7.59 9.38 -9.60
C VAL A 55 7.02 9.35 -11.02
N THR A 56 6.58 10.49 -11.53
CA THR A 56 5.82 10.56 -12.81
C THR A 56 6.56 9.94 -13.99
N TYR A 57 7.90 9.94 -13.98
CA TYR A 57 8.72 9.43 -15.07
C TYR A 57 9.17 7.98 -14.93
N ILE A 58 8.95 7.37 -13.77
CA ILE A 58 9.41 6.01 -13.47
C ILE A 58 8.30 5.05 -13.02
N ILE A 59 7.12 5.57 -12.70
CA ILE A 59 5.97 4.75 -12.35
C ILE A 59 5.30 4.18 -13.60
N THR A 60 5.00 2.88 -13.59
CA THR A 60 4.26 2.25 -14.70
C THR A 60 2.77 2.60 -14.66
N ASP A 61 2.06 2.39 -15.76
CA ASP A 61 0.62 2.62 -15.84
C ASP A 61 -0.16 1.69 -14.89
N GLU A 62 0.32 0.45 -14.72
CA GLU A 62 -0.26 -0.54 -13.82
C GLU A 62 -0.09 -0.12 -12.37
N GLU A 63 1.11 0.31 -11.97
CA GLU A 63 1.41 0.84 -10.63
C GLU A 63 0.57 2.09 -10.33
N ARG A 64 0.48 3.00 -11.29
CA ARG A 64 -0.34 4.22 -11.17
C ARG A 64 -1.82 3.89 -10.97
N LYS A 65 -2.35 2.93 -11.72
CA LYS A 65 -3.74 2.46 -11.58
C LYS A 65 -3.96 1.77 -10.23
N ALA A 66 -3.01 0.96 -9.77
CA ALA A 66 -3.06 0.30 -8.47
C ALA A 66 -3.07 1.32 -7.33
N PHE A 67 -2.14 2.29 -7.34
CA PHE A 67 -2.07 3.34 -6.32
C PHE A 67 -3.37 4.15 -6.20
N LYS A 68 -3.99 4.50 -7.32
CA LYS A 68 -5.26 5.25 -7.35
C LYS A 68 -6.45 4.51 -6.74
N LYS A 69 -6.39 3.18 -6.65
CA LYS A 69 -7.45 2.34 -6.06
C LYS A 69 -7.31 2.18 -4.55
N LEU A 70 -6.18 2.55 -3.96
CA LEU A 70 -5.93 2.41 -2.53
C LEU A 70 -6.86 3.33 -1.73
N ALA A 71 -7.49 2.76 -0.71
CA ALA A 71 -8.50 3.46 0.07
C ALA A 71 -7.92 4.18 1.29
N THR A 72 -6.88 3.60 1.92
CA THR A 72 -6.31 4.08 3.18
C THR A 72 -4.90 4.65 2.99
N ASP A 73 -4.46 5.47 3.94
CA ASP A 73 -3.10 6.01 3.94
C ASP A 73 -2.06 4.94 4.23
N ASP A 74 -2.38 4.01 5.12
CA ASP A 74 -1.49 2.87 5.43
C ASP A 74 -1.24 1.99 4.19
N GLU A 75 -2.24 1.84 3.31
CA GLU A 75 -2.06 1.15 2.02
C GLU A 75 -1.16 1.96 1.08
N ARG A 76 -1.33 3.29 1.03
CA ARG A 76 -0.51 4.16 0.17
C ARG A 76 0.94 4.20 0.63
N GLU A 77 1.18 4.29 1.93
CA GLU A 77 2.54 4.27 2.49
C GLU A 77 3.24 2.95 2.20
N ARG A 78 2.57 1.81 2.46
CA ARG A 78 3.12 0.49 2.10
C ARG A 78 3.39 0.34 0.60
N PHE A 79 2.53 0.90 -0.23
CA PHE A 79 2.76 0.89 -1.68
C PHE A 79 4.01 1.71 -2.05
N ILE A 80 4.20 2.89 -1.44
CA ILE A 80 5.36 3.74 -1.68
C ILE A 80 6.65 3.05 -1.22
N GLU A 81 6.65 2.44 -0.03
CA GLU A 81 7.78 1.66 0.47
C GLU A 81 8.14 0.53 -0.50
N GLU A 82 7.14 -0.26 -0.91
CA GLU A 82 7.31 -1.36 -1.84
C GLU A 82 7.75 -0.90 -3.23
N PHE A 83 7.26 0.25 -3.69
CA PHE A 83 7.67 0.88 -4.95
C PHE A 83 9.17 1.15 -4.99
N TRP A 84 9.72 1.71 -3.92
CA TRP A 84 11.16 1.98 -3.80
C TRP A 84 11.96 0.71 -3.56
N ARG A 85 11.47 -0.20 -2.70
CA ARG A 85 12.14 -1.48 -2.43
C ARG A 85 12.36 -2.32 -3.69
N ARG A 86 11.40 -2.34 -4.62
CA ARG A 86 11.57 -3.06 -5.89
C ARG A 86 12.61 -2.45 -6.83
N ARG A 87 12.99 -1.21 -6.59
CA ARG A 87 13.97 -0.46 -7.41
C ARG A 87 15.32 -0.33 -6.71
N ASP A 88 15.44 -0.89 -5.54
CA ASP A 88 16.66 -0.93 -4.75
C ASP A 88 17.68 -1.84 -5.42
N PRO A 89 18.86 -1.34 -5.81
CA PRO A 89 19.89 -2.15 -6.44
C PRO A 89 20.64 -3.04 -5.44
N ASP A 90 20.69 -2.66 -4.15
CA ASP A 90 21.37 -3.40 -3.08
C ASP A 90 20.49 -3.51 -1.83
N PRO A 91 19.55 -4.46 -1.78
CA PRO A 91 18.61 -4.59 -0.66
C PRO A 91 19.27 -5.05 0.66
N ASP A 92 20.57 -5.32 0.66
CA ASP A 92 21.33 -5.69 1.86
C ASP A 92 21.85 -4.46 2.62
N THR A 93 21.69 -3.24 2.07
CA THR A 93 21.98 -1.98 2.72
C THR A 93 20.72 -1.31 3.28
N ASP A 94 20.90 -0.41 4.25
CA ASP A 94 19.79 0.39 4.82
C ASP A 94 19.36 1.55 3.88
N GLU A 95 20.20 1.88 2.92
CA GLU A 95 20.02 2.98 1.98
C GLU A 95 19.50 2.41 0.64
N ASN A 96 18.65 3.16 -0.03
CA ASN A 96 18.20 2.82 -1.38
C ASN A 96 18.84 3.81 -2.36
N GLU A 97 19.96 3.42 -2.95
CA GLU A 97 20.79 4.27 -3.79
C GLU A 97 20.04 4.79 -5.01
N PHE A 98 19.17 3.96 -5.59
CA PHE A 98 18.33 4.38 -6.72
C PHE A 98 17.38 5.51 -6.32
N LYS A 99 16.74 5.40 -5.15
CA LYS A 99 15.82 6.42 -4.63
C LYS A 99 16.55 7.73 -4.38
N GLU A 100 17.71 7.67 -3.73
CA GLU A 100 18.52 8.86 -3.41
C GLU A 100 18.97 9.55 -4.69
N GLU A 101 19.60 8.83 -5.61
CA GLU A 101 20.05 9.37 -6.89
C GLU A 101 18.89 9.95 -7.69
N TYR A 102 17.74 9.31 -7.68
CA TYR A 102 16.56 9.79 -8.39
C TYR A 102 16.07 11.15 -7.85
N TYR A 103 16.01 11.32 -6.53
CA TYR A 103 15.62 12.60 -5.94
C TYR A 103 16.68 13.67 -6.14
N GLU A 104 17.97 13.35 -6.11
CA GLU A 104 19.04 14.27 -6.48
C GLU A 104 18.90 14.75 -7.92
N ARG A 105 18.56 13.89 -8.85
CA ARG A 105 18.30 14.26 -10.25
C ARG A 105 17.12 15.22 -10.38
N ILE A 106 16.04 15.03 -9.61
CA ILE A 106 14.90 15.96 -9.57
C ILE A 106 15.34 17.33 -9.03
N ALA A 107 16.09 17.34 -7.92
CA ALA A 107 16.59 18.58 -7.33
C ALA A 107 17.49 19.34 -8.31
N TYR A 108 18.42 18.66 -8.95
CA TYR A 108 19.29 19.23 -9.97
C TYR A 108 18.50 19.81 -11.15
N ALA A 109 17.50 19.07 -11.63
CA ALA A 109 16.66 19.53 -12.74
C ALA A 109 15.90 20.82 -12.37
N ASN A 110 15.39 20.92 -11.15
CA ASN A 110 14.69 22.10 -10.68
C ASN A 110 15.60 23.30 -10.53
N GLU A 111 16.84 23.09 -10.10
CA GLU A 111 17.82 24.16 -9.96
C GLU A 111 18.35 24.68 -11.30
N HIS A 112 18.64 23.77 -12.23
CA HIS A 112 19.40 24.10 -13.44
C HIS A 112 18.55 24.26 -14.72
N PHE A 113 17.34 23.70 -14.75
CA PHE A 113 16.52 23.66 -15.96
C PHE A 113 15.17 24.37 -15.82
N ALA A 114 14.94 25.06 -14.71
CA ALA A 114 13.75 25.91 -14.54
C ALA A 114 13.85 27.14 -15.46
N SER A 115 12.81 27.38 -16.27
CA SER A 115 12.72 28.53 -17.15
C SER A 115 11.25 28.84 -17.41
N GLY A 116 10.63 29.60 -16.51
CA GLY A 116 9.18 29.88 -16.55
C GLY A 116 8.28 28.71 -16.18
N ILE A 117 8.83 27.50 -16.14
CA ILE A 117 8.19 26.28 -15.64
C ILE A 117 9.14 25.57 -14.68
N PRO A 118 8.63 24.74 -13.74
CA PRO A 118 9.49 23.92 -12.89
C PRO A 118 10.45 23.07 -13.72
N GLY A 119 11.72 22.98 -13.29
CA GLY A 119 12.77 22.29 -14.05
C GLY A 119 12.46 20.83 -14.33
N TRP A 120 11.81 20.13 -13.40
CA TRP A 120 11.38 18.74 -13.59
C TRP A 120 10.37 18.57 -14.74
N LYS A 121 9.62 19.62 -15.13
CA LYS A 121 8.67 19.61 -16.23
C LYS A 121 9.27 19.97 -17.58
N SER A 122 10.48 20.55 -17.60
CA SER A 122 11.16 20.88 -18.84
C SER A 122 11.62 19.62 -19.56
N ASP A 123 11.77 19.70 -20.88
CA ASP A 123 12.28 18.57 -21.69
C ASP A 123 13.68 18.15 -21.23
N ARG A 124 14.54 19.13 -20.93
CA ARG A 124 15.90 18.85 -20.40
C ARG A 124 15.86 18.19 -19.03
N GLY A 125 15.00 18.68 -18.13
CA GLY A 125 14.81 18.11 -16.80
C GLY A 125 14.29 16.68 -16.87
N ARG A 126 13.31 16.43 -17.72
CA ARG A 126 12.78 15.08 -17.94
C ARG A 126 13.88 14.10 -18.37
N ILE A 127 14.68 14.46 -19.37
CA ILE A 127 15.79 13.62 -19.86
C ILE A 127 16.80 13.38 -18.74
N TRP A 128 17.18 14.44 -18.01
CA TRP A 128 18.11 14.34 -16.89
C TRP A 128 17.61 13.41 -15.78
N ILE A 129 16.34 13.54 -15.39
CA ILE A 129 15.74 12.70 -14.33
C ILE A 129 15.72 11.24 -14.76
N MET A 130 15.36 10.95 -16.02
CA MET A 130 15.24 9.57 -16.50
C MET A 130 16.59 8.88 -16.73
N TYR A 131 17.58 9.60 -17.23
CA TYR A 131 18.84 9.00 -17.72
C TYR A 131 20.09 9.46 -16.96
N GLY A 132 19.97 10.52 -16.14
CA GLY A 132 21.12 11.09 -15.44
C GLY A 132 22.04 11.92 -16.32
N LYS A 133 23.28 12.09 -15.84
CA LYS A 133 24.34 12.82 -16.57
C LYS A 133 24.74 12.03 -17.83
N PRO A 134 24.85 12.70 -19.01
CA PRO A 134 25.37 12.04 -20.20
C PRO A 134 26.80 11.52 -19.97
N GLU A 135 27.04 10.31 -20.43
CA GLU A 135 28.42 9.80 -20.54
C GLU A 135 29.18 10.59 -21.61
N THR A 136 30.37 11.07 -21.29
CA THR A 136 31.27 11.83 -22.21
C THR A 136 32.32 10.91 -22.78
#